data_5088737f800036d95e37dd79b112f237
#
_entry.id   5088737f800036d95e37dd79b112f237
#
_cell.length_a   1.000
_cell.length_b   1.000
_cell.length_c   1.000
_cell.angle_alpha   90.00
_cell.angle_beta   90.00
_cell.angle_gamma   90.00
#
_symmetry.space_group_name_H-M   'P 1'
#
loop_
_entity.id
_entity.type
_entity.pdbx_description
1 polymer ?
#
loop_
_entity_poly.entity_id
_entity_poly.type
_entity_poly.pdbx_seq_one_letter_code
_entity_poly.pdbx_strand_id
1 'polypeptide(L)'
;DFSALYVEGITQIAAEDIQYAKELGFKIKHLGIAVHSDAGLETRVHPALVPESALLASVNGVMNAVQVVSDGAGETLFSGPGAGGAATASAVLADVLSLGSAIAGQSGAAAQRQNQNQDKPKAGPAPAISRVAMDDIASACYLRIPTVDRPGVFAQVASALSAHSISIEAVIQKEQPASDASVSIVIMTNRVVESVVNAALKELSALDTVVGEITRIRVAPTH
;
A
#
# COMPACT_ATOMS: atom_id res chain seq x y z
N ASP A 1 -2.77 -16.79 -8.91
CA ASP A 1 -1.94 -17.46 -7.90
C ASP A 1 -1.48 -16.44 -6.88
N PHE A 2 -1.88 -16.63 -5.61
CA PHE A 2 -1.52 -15.71 -4.51
C PHE A 2 -0.02 -15.76 -4.14
N SER A 3 0.68 -16.83 -4.47
CA SER A 3 2.12 -16.95 -4.16
C SER A 3 3.00 -15.97 -4.93
N ALA A 4 2.48 -15.41 -6.03
CA ALA A 4 3.18 -14.42 -6.83
C ALA A 4 2.81 -12.96 -6.46
N LEU A 5 1.98 -12.76 -5.42
CA LEU A 5 1.61 -11.44 -4.94
C LEU A 5 2.72 -10.90 -4.03
N TYR A 6 3.16 -9.67 -4.28
CA TYR A 6 4.04 -8.99 -3.33
C TYR A 6 3.24 -8.60 -2.07
N VAL A 7 3.72 -9.02 -0.91
CA VAL A 7 3.06 -8.74 0.37
C VAL A 7 4.06 -8.22 1.39
N GLU A 8 3.74 -7.08 2.00
CA GLU A 8 4.51 -6.49 3.10
C GLU A 8 3.56 -6.13 4.24
N GLY A 9 3.92 -6.51 5.46
CA GLY A 9 3.13 -6.24 6.67
C GLY A 9 3.39 -4.86 7.26
N ILE A 10 2.78 -4.60 8.42
CA ILE A 10 2.86 -3.30 9.13
C ILE A 10 3.82 -3.31 10.33
N THR A 11 4.53 -4.40 10.57
CA THR A 11 5.33 -4.57 11.78
C THR A 11 6.51 -3.61 11.90
N GLN A 12 6.97 -3.05 10.77
CA GLN A 12 8.07 -2.07 10.73
C GLN A 12 7.59 -0.63 10.89
N ILE A 13 6.26 -0.38 10.90
CA ILE A 13 5.70 0.96 11.05
C ILE A 13 5.69 1.34 12.53
N ALA A 14 6.42 2.37 12.88
CA ALA A 14 6.46 2.91 14.23
C ALA A 14 5.43 4.07 14.39
N ALA A 15 5.13 4.43 15.65
CA ALA A 15 4.26 5.56 15.95
C ALA A 15 4.80 6.88 15.40
N GLU A 16 6.12 7.05 15.37
CA GLU A 16 6.77 8.22 14.79
C GLU A 16 6.55 8.33 13.27
N ASP A 17 6.49 7.21 12.54
CA ASP A 17 6.20 7.22 11.10
C ASP A 17 4.81 7.78 10.82
N ILE A 18 3.84 7.49 11.68
CA ILE A 18 2.49 8.05 11.57
C ILE A 18 2.50 9.57 11.78
N GLN A 19 3.32 10.06 12.73
CA GLN A 19 3.46 11.50 12.98
C GLN A 19 4.14 12.22 11.80
N TYR A 20 5.24 11.68 11.30
CA TYR A 20 5.94 12.24 10.14
C TYR A 20 5.08 12.21 8.87
N ALA A 21 4.35 11.11 8.64
CA ALA A 21 3.41 11.03 7.52
C ALA A 21 2.37 12.15 7.59
N LYS A 22 1.79 12.40 8.78
CA LYS A 22 0.84 13.49 8.98
C LYS A 22 1.46 14.87 8.70
N GLU A 23 2.68 15.13 9.17
CA GLU A 23 3.38 16.40 8.92
C GLU A 23 3.66 16.61 7.43
N LEU A 24 3.87 15.54 6.69
CA LEU A 24 4.06 15.55 5.24
C LEU A 24 2.73 15.60 4.46
N GLY A 25 1.57 15.63 5.14
CA GLY A 25 0.24 15.68 4.51
C GLY A 25 -0.27 14.32 4.03
N PHE A 26 0.18 13.23 4.66
CA PHE A 26 -0.21 11.86 4.31
C PHE A 26 -0.82 11.11 5.49
N LYS A 27 -1.57 10.05 5.17
CA LYS A 27 -1.96 9.00 6.11
C LYS A 27 -1.41 7.66 5.64
N ILE A 28 -0.97 6.84 6.58
CA ILE A 28 -0.53 5.48 6.29
C ILE A 28 -1.77 4.59 6.25
N LYS A 29 -1.96 3.88 5.14
CA LYS A 29 -3.03 2.89 4.94
C LYS A 29 -2.43 1.58 4.45
N HIS A 30 -2.95 0.44 4.92
CA HIS A 30 -2.57 -0.86 4.38
C HIS A 30 -3.47 -1.15 3.17
N LEU A 31 -2.88 -1.17 1.98
CA LEU A 31 -3.61 -1.23 0.72
C LEU A 31 -3.31 -2.52 -0.05
N GLY A 32 -4.36 -3.13 -0.60
CA GLY A 32 -4.27 -4.03 -1.74
C GLY A 32 -4.39 -3.20 -3.01
N ILE A 33 -3.39 -3.25 -3.87
CA ILE A 33 -3.30 -2.43 -5.07
C ILE A 33 -3.24 -3.35 -6.30
N ALA A 34 -4.10 -3.09 -7.28
CA ALA A 34 -4.06 -3.70 -8.60
C ALA A 34 -4.13 -2.60 -9.66
N VAL A 35 -3.12 -2.52 -10.53
CA VAL A 35 -3.05 -1.54 -11.61
C VAL A 35 -2.80 -2.28 -12.92
N HIS A 36 -3.65 -2.04 -13.92
CA HIS A 36 -3.46 -2.54 -15.26
C HIS A 36 -2.87 -1.45 -16.15
N SER A 37 -1.78 -1.77 -16.82
CA SER A 37 -1.08 -0.87 -17.73
C SER A 37 -0.64 -1.64 -18.99
N ASP A 38 -0.06 -0.94 -19.96
CA ASP A 38 0.52 -1.59 -21.15
C ASP A 38 1.66 -2.56 -20.81
N ALA A 39 2.35 -2.35 -19.68
CA ALA A 39 3.40 -3.25 -19.19
C ALA A 39 2.83 -4.55 -18.57
N GLY A 40 1.53 -4.55 -18.18
CA GLY A 40 0.87 -5.68 -17.56
C GLY A 40 0.10 -5.31 -16.29
N LEU A 41 -0.12 -6.31 -15.46
CA LEU A 41 -0.85 -6.18 -14.20
C LEU A 41 0.12 -6.09 -13.02
N GLU A 42 0.14 -4.95 -12.34
CA GLU A 42 0.78 -4.79 -11.04
C GLU A 42 -0.17 -5.28 -9.95
N THR A 43 0.32 -6.11 -9.03
CA THR A 43 -0.46 -6.56 -7.87
C THR A 43 0.42 -6.60 -6.64
N ARG A 44 0.02 -5.87 -5.59
CA ARG A 44 0.78 -5.77 -4.34
C ARG A 44 -0.10 -5.45 -3.15
N VAL A 45 0.34 -5.87 -1.97
CA VAL A 45 -0.29 -5.54 -0.68
C VAL A 45 0.79 -5.01 0.24
N HIS A 46 0.70 -3.76 0.65
CA HIS A 46 1.68 -3.14 1.55
C HIS A 46 1.12 -1.88 2.23
N PRO A 47 1.76 -1.40 3.32
CA PRO A 47 1.51 -0.06 3.84
C PRO A 47 1.86 0.99 2.78
N ALA A 48 1.00 1.98 2.61
CA ALA A 48 1.21 3.06 1.66
C ALA A 48 0.86 4.42 2.27
N LEU A 49 1.60 5.45 1.86
CA LEU A 49 1.27 6.85 2.13
C LEU A 49 0.17 7.29 1.17
N VAL A 50 -0.97 7.65 1.72
CA VAL A 50 -2.13 8.19 0.98
C VAL A 50 -2.23 9.68 1.27
N PRO A 51 -2.20 10.57 0.26
CA PRO A 51 -2.39 12.01 0.46
C PRO A 51 -3.66 12.29 1.26
N GLU A 52 -3.63 13.21 2.22
CA GLU A 52 -4.81 13.54 3.04
C GLU A 52 -5.98 14.05 2.22
N SER A 53 -5.73 14.61 1.04
CA SER A 53 -6.75 15.05 0.09
C SER A 53 -7.46 13.91 -0.63
N ALA A 54 -6.89 12.69 -0.64
CA ALA A 54 -7.49 11.54 -1.32
C ALA A 54 -8.65 10.95 -0.51
N LEU A 55 -9.69 10.45 -1.21
CA LEU A 55 -10.87 9.87 -0.57
C LEU A 55 -10.52 8.69 0.36
N LEU A 56 -9.58 7.83 -0.04
CA LEU A 56 -9.11 6.71 0.79
C LEU A 56 -8.51 7.15 2.13
N ALA A 57 -7.96 8.37 2.23
CA ALA A 57 -7.42 8.87 3.48
C ALA A 57 -8.51 9.11 4.54
N SER A 58 -9.75 9.32 4.13
CA SER A 58 -10.90 9.54 5.03
C SER A 58 -11.49 8.25 5.61
N VAL A 59 -11.11 7.08 5.10
CA VAL A 59 -11.59 5.77 5.58
C VAL A 59 -10.92 5.42 6.89
N ASN A 60 -11.65 5.48 8.01
CA ASN A 60 -11.10 5.31 9.36
C ASN A 60 -11.94 4.34 10.20
N GLY A 61 -11.37 3.89 11.31
CA GLY A 61 -12.05 3.02 12.28
C GLY A 61 -12.43 1.68 11.68
N VAL A 62 -13.70 1.31 11.79
CA VAL A 62 -14.24 0.03 11.29
C VAL A 62 -14.61 0.06 9.82
N MET A 63 -14.43 1.19 9.15
CA MET A 63 -14.75 1.36 7.73
C MET A 63 -13.68 0.72 6.85
N ASN A 64 -14.13 0.03 5.81
CA ASN A 64 -13.32 -0.42 4.69
C ASN A 64 -13.77 0.30 3.41
N ALA A 65 -12.90 0.34 2.42
CA ALA A 65 -13.25 0.89 1.12
C ALA A 65 -12.54 0.15 -0.02
N VAL A 66 -13.18 0.20 -1.18
CA VAL A 66 -12.60 -0.18 -2.46
C VAL A 66 -12.71 1.02 -3.38
N GLN A 67 -11.58 1.51 -3.87
CA GLN A 67 -11.49 2.54 -4.88
C GLN A 67 -11.25 1.90 -6.24
N VAL A 68 -12.01 2.29 -7.23
CA VAL A 68 -11.86 1.83 -8.60
C VAL A 68 -11.70 3.07 -9.49
N VAL A 69 -10.65 3.08 -10.29
CA VAL A 69 -10.44 4.12 -11.32
C VAL A 69 -10.59 3.48 -12.68
N SER A 70 -11.45 4.04 -13.51
CA SER A 70 -11.75 3.52 -14.84
C SER A 70 -11.93 4.66 -15.87
N ASP A 71 -11.69 4.34 -17.13
CA ASP A 71 -11.76 5.32 -18.22
C ASP A 71 -13.17 5.92 -18.39
N GLY A 72 -14.22 5.11 -18.16
CA GLY A 72 -15.59 5.54 -18.39
C GLY A 72 -16.24 6.26 -17.20
N ALA A 73 -15.97 5.81 -15.96
CA ALA A 73 -16.60 6.34 -14.76
C ALA A 73 -15.67 7.22 -13.92
N GLY A 74 -14.38 7.30 -14.29
CA GLY A 74 -13.39 7.98 -13.47
C GLY A 74 -13.16 7.27 -12.14
N GLU A 75 -12.93 8.04 -11.08
CA GLU A 75 -12.72 7.54 -9.74
C GLU A 75 -14.04 7.25 -9.02
N THR A 76 -14.18 6.04 -8.51
CA THR A 76 -15.36 5.60 -7.74
C THR A 76 -14.89 4.97 -6.44
N LEU A 77 -15.52 5.33 -5.32
CA LEU A 77 -15.24 4.79 -3.99
C LEU A 77 -16.48 4.08 -3.43
N PHE A 78 -16.31 2.81 -3.07
CA PHE A 78 -17.28 2.03 -2.32
C PHE A 78 -16.78 1.90 -0.88
N SER A 79 -17.55 2.33 0.09
CA SER A 79 -17.16 2.19 1.49
C SER A 79 -18.30 1.68 2.35
N GLY A 80 -17.94 0.93 3.41
CA GLY A 80 -18.88 0.38 4.36
C GLY A 80 -18.18 -0.18 5.60
N PRO A 81 -18.94 -0.47 6.68
CA PRO A 81 -18.38 -1.08 7.87
C PRO A 81 -17.90 -2.51 7.57
N GLY A 82 -16.59 -2.76 7.77
CA GLY A 82 -15.97 -4.09 7.61
C GLY A 82 -15.91 -4.87 8.92
N ALA A 83 -16.16 -4.21 10.06
CA ALA A 83 -16.16 -4.82 11.38
C ALA A 83 -17.33 -4.27 12.22
N GLY A 84 -17.58 -4.93 13.36
CA GLY A 84 -18.66 -4.60 14.28
C GLY A 84 -19.76 -5.66 14.28
N GLY A 85 -20.44 -5.80 15.43
CA GLY A 85 -21.42 -6.89 15.66
C GLY A 85 -22.54 -6.93 14.64
N ALA A 86 -23.13 -5.79 14.29
CA ALA A 86 -24.24 -5.73 13.35
C ALA A 86 -23.84 -6.12 11.92
N ALA A 87 -22.70 -5.63 11.43
CA ALA A 87 -22.19 -5.95 10.10
C ALA A 87 -21.84 -7.44 9.98
N THR A 88 -21.15 -7.99 10.98
CA THR A 88 -20.80 -9.42 11.03
C THR A 88 -22.04 -10.31 11.14
N ALA A 89 -22.99 -9.96 12.00
CA ALA A 89 -24.24 -10.70 12.15
C ALA A 89 -25.05 -10.73 10.86
N SER A 90 -25.12 -9.59 10.15
CA SER A 90 -25.80 -9.52 8.84
C SER A 90 -25.19 -10.46 7.82
N ALA A 91 -23.86 -10.51 7.72
CA ALA A 91 -23.16 -11.40 6.81
C ALA A 91 -23.38 -12.88 7.16
N VAL A 92 -23.24 -13.25 8.44
CA VAL A 92 -23.49 -14.63 8.91
C VAL A 92 -24.94 -15.05 8.63
N LEU A 93 -25.91 -14.21 8.93
CA LEU A 93 -27.32 -14.51 8.66
C LEU A 93 -27.61 -14.66 7.17
N ALA A 94 -27.01 -13.82 6.32
CA ALA A 94 -27.14 -13.96 4.87
C ALA A 94 -26.60 -15.30 4.36
N ASP A 95 -25.46 -15.75 4.85
CA ASP A 95 -24.88 -17.05 4.51
C ASP A 95 -25.74 -18.21 5.00
N VAL A 96 -26.24 -18.16 6.24
CA VAL A 96 -27.14 -19.19 6.80
C VAL A 96 -28.43 -19.28 5.99
N LEU A 97 -29.04 -18.15 5.62
CA LEU A 97 -30.27 -18.15 4.81
C LEU A 97 -30.01 -18.69 3.40
N SER A 98 -28.87 -18.34 2.79
CA SER A 98 -28.48 -18.84 1.48
C SER A 98 -28.29 -20.35 1.49
N LEU A 99 -27.58 -20.89 2.48
CA LEU A 99 -27.36 -22.32 2.66
C LEU A 99 -28.65 -23.05 3.00
N GLY A 100 -29.49 -22.51 3.89
CA GLY A 100 -30.78 -23.04 4.24
C GLY A 100 -31.72 -23.18 3.01
N SER A 101 -31.75 -22.17 2.17
CA SER A 101 -32.51 -22.15 0.94
C SER A 101 -32.02 -23.21 -0.06
N ALA A 102 -30.69 -23.36 -0.17
CA ALA A 102 -30.09 -24.39 -1.03
C ALA A 102 -30.39 -25.81 -0.56
N ILE A 103 -30.33 -26.08 0.76
CA ILE A 103 -30.62 -27.39 1.37
C ILE A 103 -32.11 -27.72 1.26
N ALA A 104 -33.00 -26.76 1.48
CA ALA A 104 -34.47 -26.98 1.42
C ALA A 104 -34.96 -27.26 0.00
N GLY A 105 -34.11 -27.23 -1.02
CA GLY A 105 -34.50 -27.50 -2.42
C GLY A 105 -35.50 -26.48 -2.96
N GLN A 106 -35.68 -25.36 -2.28
CA GLN A 106 -36.56 -24.29 -2.76
C GLN A 106 -35.88 -23.58 -3.90
N SER A 107 -36.03 -24.16 -5.10
CA SER A 107 -35.63 -23.52 -6.39
C SER A 107 -36.59 -22.36 -6.70
N GLY A 108 -36.56 -21.34 -5.84
CA GLY A 108 -37.16 -20.04 -6.11
C GLY A 108 -36.25 -19.19 -6.98
N ALA A 109 -36.56 -17.94 -7.17
CA ALA A 109 -35.85 -16.96 -8.04
C ALA A 109 -34.30 -16.90 -7.86
N ALA A 110 -33.75 -17.38 -6.72
CA ALA A 110 -32.32 -17.51 -6.50
C ALA A 110 -31.67 -18.63 -7.30
N ALA A 111 -32.32 -19.81 -7.41
CA ALA A 111 -31.84 -20.89 -8.25
C ALA A 111 -32.00 -20.57 -9.76
N GLN A 112 -33.02 -19.81 -10.12
CA GLN A 112 -33.15 -19.30 -11.49
C GLN A 112 -32.03 -18.28 -11.84
N ARG A 113 -31.59 -17.47 -10.90
CA ARG A 113 -30.42 -16.59 -11.10
C ARG A 113 -29.11 -17.35 -11.19
N GLN A 114 -28.93 -18.43 -10.45
CA GLN A 114 -27.76 -19.31 -10.59
C GLN A 114 -27.78 -20.09 -11.92
N ASN A 115 -28.93 -20.55 -12.39
CA ASN A 115 -29.07 -21.22 -13.68
C ASN A 115 -28.88 -20.23 -14.86
N GLN A 116 -29.34 -18.98 -14.73
CA GLN A 116 -29.06 -17.94 -15.75
C GLN A 116 -27.57 -17.58 -15.84
N ASN A 117 -26.78 -17.79 -14.77
CA ASN A 117 -25.33 -17.67 -14.82
C ASN A 117 -24.61 -18.91 -15.38
N GLN A 118 -25.25 -20.08 -15.44
CA GLN A 118 -24.71 -21.27 -16.09
C GLN A 118 -24.84 -21.23 -17.61
N ASP A 119 -25.83 -20.52 -18.13
CA ASP A 119 -26.03 -20.31 -19.60
C ASP A 119 -25.20 -19.14 -20.17
N LYS A 120 -24.43 -18.42 -19.34
CA LYS A 120 -23.45 -17.53 -19.91
C LYS A 120 -22.40 -18.35 -20.65
N PRO A 121 -22.12 -18.05 -21.94
CA PRO A 121 -21.05 -18.73 -22.64
C PRO A 121 -19.82 -18.71 -21.71
N LYS A 122 -19.26 -19.89 -21.41
CA LYS A 122 -18.02 -19.99 -20.67
C LYS A 122 -17.04 -19.10 -21.40
N ALA A 123 -16.75 -17.94 -20.83
CA ALA A 123 -15.69 -17.09 -21.37
C ALA A 123 -14.50 -18.01 -21.56
N GLY A 124 -13.95 -18.05 -22.74
CA GLY A 124 -12.72 -18.79 -23.01
C GLY A 124 -11.69 -18.38 -21.97
N PRO A 125 -10.62 -19.16 -21.79
CA PRO A 125 -9.59 -18.80 -20.82
C PRO A 125 -9.23 -17.33 -21.05
N ALA A 126 -9.38 -16.52 -19.99
CA ALA A 126 -9.02 -15.11 -20.08
C ALA A 126 -7.57 -15.03 -20.59
N PRO A 127 -7.26 -14.12 -21.52
CA PRO A 127 -5.92 -13.97 -22.01
C PRO A 127 -4.97 -13.84 -20.80
N ALA A 128 -3.85 -14.55 -20.84
CA ALA A 128 -2.87 -14.49 -19.77
C ALA A 128 -2.31 -13.06 -19.72
N ILE A 129 -2.67 -12.31 -18.69
CA ILE A 129 -2.15 -10.96 -18.48
C ILE A 129 -0.76 -11.13 -17.87
N SER A 130 0.25 -10.53 -18.50
CA SER A 130 1.60 -10.45 -17.95
C SER A 130 1.57 -9.74 -16.61
N ARG A 131 2.34 -10.22 -15.65
CA ARG A 131 2.52 -9.53 -14.36
C ARG A 131 3.77 -8.66 -14.41
N VAL A 132 3.66 -7.47 -13.84
CA VAL A 132 4.81 -6.60 -13.60
C VAL A 132 5.47 -7.05 -12.30
N ALA A 133 6.78 -7.30 -12.34
CA ALA A 133 7.53 -7.62 -11.13
C ALA A 133 7.58 -6.39 -10.20
N MET A 134 7.64 -6.62 -8.88
CA MET A 134 7.71 -5.51 -7.91
C MET A 134 8.92 -4.61 -8.18
N ASP A 135 10.05 -5.19 -8.54
CA ASP A 135 11.30 -4.48 -8.83
C ASP A 135 11.20 -3.49 -10.00
N ASP A 136 10.22 -3.67 -10.90
CA ASP A 136 9.99 -2.81 -12.06
C ASP A 136 8.94 -1.71 -11.80
N ILE A 137 8.29 -1.73 -10.63
CA ILE A 137 7.28 -0.76 -10.26
C ILE A 137 7.94 0.53 -9.76
N ALA A 138 7.50 1.68 -10.25
CA ALA A 138 8.00 2.97 -9.79
C ALA A 138 7.04 3.60 -8.77
N SER A 139 7.58 4.07 -7.64
CA SER A 139 6.85 4.84 -6.63
C SER A 139 7.75 5.89 -5.98
N ALA A 140 7.17 6.96 -5.46
CA ALA A 140 7.83 7.80 -4.49
C ALA A 140 7.86 7.07 -3.14
N CYS A 141 8.89 7.32 -2.34
CA CYS A 141 9.08 6.64 -1.06
C CYS A 141 9.32 7.64 0.07
N TYR A 142 8.75 7.33 1.20
CA TYR A 142 9.15 7.82 2.50
C TYR A 142 10.26 6.90 3.02
N LEU A 143 11.34 7.49 3.47
CA LEU A 143 12.45 6.79 4.12
C LEU A 143 12.69 7.41 5.49
N ARG A 144 12.64 6.63 6.57
CA ARG A 144 13.13 7.04 7.87
C ARG A 144 14.43 6.30 8.15
N ILE A 145 15.50 7.08 8.28
CA ILE A 145 16.87 6.61 8.38
C ILE A 145 17.40 6.99 9.77
N PRO A 146 17.51 6.02 10.70
CA PRO A 146 18.10 6.28 12.01
C PRO A 146 19.61 6.45 11.86
N THR A 147 20.15 7.60 12.31
CA THR A 147 21.55 7.95 12.15
C THR A 147 22.14 8.46 13.46
N VAL A 148 23.47 8.43 13.56
CA VAL A 148 24.18 9.16 14.61
C VAL A 148 24.04 10.67 14.41
N ASP A 149 23.92 11.43 15.48
CA ASP A 149 23.86 12.90 15.41
C ASP A 149 25.27 13.49 15.30
N ARG A 150 25.73 13.69 14.07
CA ARG A 150 27.04 14.29 13.77
C ARG A 150 27.00 15.12 12.50
N PRO A 151 27.79 16.22 12.43
CA PRO A 151 27.93 17.00 11.20
C PRO A 151 28.35 16.13 10.01
N GLY A 152 27.74 16.36 8.85
CA GLY A 152 28.06 15.67 7.60
C GLY A 152 27.27 14.38 7.34
N VAL A 153 26.49 13.84 8.30
CA VAL A 153 25.71 12.61 8.11
C VAL A 153 24.64 12.79 7.04
N PHE A 154 23.91 13.90 7.06
CA PHE A 154 22.94 14.20 6.00
C PHE A 154 23.58 14.28 4.61
N ALA A 155 24.79 14.85 4.51
CA ALA A 155 25.50 14.89 3.23
C ALA A 155 25.88 13.49 2.71
N GLN A 156 26.24 12.55 3.58
CA GLN A 156 26.51 11.16 3.20
C GLN A 156 25.23 10.47 2.70
N VAL A 157 24.12 10.62 3.42
CA VAL A 157 22.82 10.07 3.02
C VAL A 157 22.38 10.66 1.66
N ALA A 158 22.47 11.97 1.48
CA ALA A 158 22.11 12.64 0.23
C ALA A 158 23.01 12.20 -0.93
N SER A 159 24.31 12.00 -0.69
CA SER A 159 25.27 11.51 -1.70
C SER A 159 24.93 10.08 -2.13
N ALA A 160 24.62 9.19 -1.19
CA ALA A 160 24.22 7.81 -1.49
C ALA A 160 22.93 7.77 -2.33
N LEU A 161 21.91 8.56 -2.01
CA LEU A 161 20.70 8.66 -2.82
C LEU A 161 20.98 9.23 -4.21
N SER A 162 21.81 10.28 -4.29
CA SER A 162 22.20 10.91 -5.57
C SER A 162 22.98 9.96 -6.47
N ALA A 163 23.83 9.10 -5.93
CA ALA A 163 24.56 8.09 -6.70
C ALA A 163 23.63 7.12 -7.45
N HIS A 164 22.41 6.92 -6.93
CA HIS A 164 21.35 6.12 -7.57
C HIS A 164 20.34 6.98 -8.34
N SER A 165 20.64 8.27 -8.60
CA SER A 165 19.73 9.21 -9.28
C SER A 165 18.38 9.38 -8.57
N ILE A 166 18.35 9.23 -7.24
CA ILE A 166 17.19 9.48 -6.41
C ILE A 166 17.22 10.92 -5.92
N SER A 167 16.20 11.70 -6.29
CA SER A 167 16.02 13.07 -5.84
C SER A 167 15.26 13.14 -4.51
N ILE A 168 15.66 14.06 -3.65
CA ILE A 168 14.99 14.35 -2.39
C ILE A 168 13.96 15.46 -2.62
N GLU A 169 12.68 15.18 -2.39
CA GLU A 169 11.59 16.15 -2.53
C GLU A 169 11.28 16.88 -1.22
N ALA A 170 11.43 16.18 -0.09
CA ALA A 170 11.29 16.78 1.23
C ALA A 170 12.22 16.08 2.23
N VAL A 171 12.63 16.81 3.25
CA VAL A 171 13.40 16.29 4.37
C VAL A 171 12.87 16.86 5.68
N ILE A 172 12.77 16.00 6.68
CA ILE A 172 12.49 16.39 8.06
C ILE A 172 13.58 15.81 8.95
N GLN A 173 14.20 16.66 9.75
CA GLN A 173 15.08 16.26 10.84
C GLN A 173 14.65 17.03 12.07
N LYS A 174 14.31 16.31 13.14
CA LYS A 174 13.92 16.90 14.42
C LYS A 174 15.06 16.76 15.40
N GLU A 175 15.26 17.81 16.20
CA GLU A 175 16.11 17.71 17.38
C GLU A 175 15.48 16.71 18.35
N GLN A 176 16.29 15.78 18.79
CA GLN A 176 15.89 14.86 19.87
C GLN A 176 16.54 15.32 21.19
N PRO A 177 15.93 14.99 22.35
CA PRO A 177 16.56 15.24 23.65
C PRO A 177 17.96 14.65 23.67
N ALA A 178 18.90 15.34 24.29
CA ALA A 178 20.32 14.97 24.36
C ALA A 178 20.62 13.58 24.99
N SER A 179 19.59 12.84 25.42
CA SER A 179 19.68 11.48 25.94
C SER A 179 19.72 10.38 24.88
N ASP A 180 19.29 10.69 23.63
CA ASP A 180 19.20 9.68 22.57
C ASP A 180 20.43 9.78 21.65
N ALA A 181 21.15 8.67 21.55
CA ALA A 181 22.38 8.58 20.74
C ALA A 181 22.11 8.58 19.22
N SER A 182 20.86 8.60 18.79
CA SER A 182 20.46 8.53 17.38
C SER A 182 19.36 9.52 17.03
N VAL A 183 19.44 10.09 15.83
CA VAL A 183 18.41 10.98 15.26
C VAL A 183 17.85 10.35 13.98
N SER A 184 16.56 10.56 13.72
CA SER A 184 15.94 10.10 12.48
C SER A 184 16.01 11.19 11.42
N ILE A 185 16.57 10.87 10.25
CA ILE A 185 16.44 11.66 9.04
C ILE A 185 15.26 11.06 8.24
N VAL A 186 14.24 11.87 8.03
CA VAL A 186 13.06 11.48 7.24
C VAL A 186 13.16 12.15 5.87
N ILE A 187 13.03 11.36 4.81
CA ILE A 187 13.16 11.80 3.42
C ILE A 187 11.96 11.34 2.61
N MET A 188 11.43 12.24 1.79
CA MET A 188 10.55 11.89 0.67
C MET A 188 11.36 11.91 -0.62
N THR A 189 11.29 10.84 -1.41
CA THR A 189 11.96 10.74 -2.70
C THR A 189 11.01 11.10 -3.84
N ASN A 190 11.57 11.45 -5.00
CA ASN A 190 10.84 11.43 -6.25
C ASN A 190 10.38 10.00 -6.60
N ARG A 191 9.57 9.89 -7.65
CA ARG A 191 9.14 8.57 -8.16
C ARG A 191 10.30 7.85 -8.83
N VAL A 192 10.67 6.67 -8.31
CA VAL A 192 11.82 5.86 -8.73
C VAL A 192 11.41 4.38 -8.77
N VAL A 193 12.02 3.63 -9.67
CA VAL A 193 11.81 2.17 -9.79
C VAL A 193 12.31 1.45 -8.54
N GLU A 194 11.56 0.46 -8.08
CA GLU A 194 11.81 -0.27 -6.83
C GLU A 194 13.21 -0.88 -6.73
N SER A 195 13.71 -1.48 -7.81
CA SER A 195 15.07 -2.04 -7.86
C SER A 195 16.18 -1.02 -7.56
N VAL A 196 15.98 0.22 -8.02
CA VAL A 196 16.91 1.33 -7.75
C VAL A 196 16.84 1.75 -6.29
N VAL A 197 15.64 1.84 -5.72
CA VAL A 197 15.47 2.14 -4.29
C VAL A 197 16.11 1.04 -3.44
N ASN A 198 15.92 -0.23 -3.79
CA ASN A 198 16.51 -1.37 -3.08
C ASN A 198 18.06 -1.30 -3.08
N ALA A 199 18.66 -0.92 -4.21
CA ALA A 199 20.10 -0.72 -4.31
C ALA A 199 20.60 0.42 -3.40
N ALA A 200 19.90 1.56 -3.41
CA ALA A 200 20.21 2.71 -2.56
C ALA A 200 20.07 2.37 -1.07
N LEU A 201 19.00 1.65 -0.67
CA LEU A 201 18.80 1.21 0.72
C LEU A 201 19.90 0.29 1.20
N LYS A 202 20.41 -0.60 0.33
CA LYS A 202 21.54 -1.47 0.66
C LYS A 202 22.82 -0.65 0.91
N GLU A 203 23.08 0.37 0.09
CA GLU A 203 24.23 1.26 0.28
C GLU A 203 24.08 2.10 1.56
N LEU A 204 22.91 2.70 1.78
CA LEU A 204 22.61 3.46 3.00
C LEU A 204 22.79 2.63 4.27
N SER A 205 22.31 1.37 4.26
CA SER A 205 22.44 0.48 5.43
C SER A 205 23.90 0.05 5.70
N ALA A 206 24.80 0.22 4.74
CA ALA A 206 26.23 -0.06 4.90
C ALA A 206 27.03 1.15 5.44
N LEU A 207 26.42 2.32 5.58
CA LEU A 207 27.07 3.51 6.15
C LEU A 207 27.23 3.32 7.68
N ASP A 208 28.44 3.58 8.20
CA ASP A 208 28.73 3.53 9.64
C ASP A 208 27.91 4.55 10.47
N THR A 209 27.33 5.52 9.79
CA THR A 209 26.48 6.54 10.40
C THR A 209 25.01 6.15 10.52
N VAL A 210 24.59 5.07 9.90
CA VAL A 210 23.23 4.49 10.03
C VAL A 210 23.24 3.44 11.13
N VAL A 211 22.41 3.63 12.14
CA VAL A 211 22.46 2.85 13.40
C VAL A 211 21.27 1.95 13.64
N GLY A 212 20.44 1.71 12.63
CA GLY A 212 19.26 0.85 12.76
C GLY A 212 18.63 0.51 11.40
N GLU A 213 17.46 -0.12 11.45
CA GLU A 213 16.72 -0.46 10.22
C GLU A 213 16.10 0.79 9.59
N ILE A 214 16.27 0.90 8.28
CA ILE A 214 15.63 1.95 7.50
C ILE A 214 14.18 1.55 7.24
N THR A 215 13.24 2.38 7.68
CA THR A 215 11.82 2.20 7.36
C THR A 215 11.52 2.82 6.00
N ARG A 216 10.91 2.05 5.10
CA ARG A 216 10.43 2.51 3.81
C ARG A 216 8.92 2.36 3.71
N ILE A 217 8.23 3.43 3.29
CA ILE A 217 6.80 3.40 2.98
C ILE A 217 6.59 4.04 1.60
N ARG A 218 5.95 3.32 0.70
CA ARG A 218 5.69 3.81 -0.67
C ARG A 218 4.49 4.75 -0.67
N VAL A 219 4.50 5.73 -1.56
CA VAL A 219 3.33 6.55 -1.83
C VAL A 219 2.34 5.75 -2.69
N ALA A 220 1.07 5.79 -2.34
CA ALA A 220 0.01 5.18 -3.13
C ALA A 220 -0.01 5.77 -4.56
N PRO A 221 -0.35 4.96 -5.58
CA PRO A 221 -0.47 5.50 -6.94
C PRO A 221 -1.56 6.58 -6.97
N THR A 222 -1.21 7.72 -7.55
CA THR A 222 -2.14 8.81 -7.85
C THR A 222 -2.51 8.74 -9.33
N HIS A 223 -3.77 8.84 -9.63
CA HIS A 223 -4.34 8.82 -10.99
C HIS A 223 -4.67 10.21 -11.48
#